data_2f3ef36d739e5cb3f5c3e93ceed26f16
#
_entry.id   2f3ef36d739e5cb3f5c3e93ceed26f16
#
_cell.length_a   1.000
_cell.length_b   1.000
_cell.length_c   1.000
_cell.angle_alpha   90.00
_cell.angle_beta   90.00
_cell.angle_gamma   90.00
#
_symmetry.space_group_name_H-M   'P 1'
#
loop_
_entity.id
_entity.type
_entity.pdbx_description
1 polymer ?
#
loop_
_entity_poly.entity_id
_entity_poly.type
_entity_poly.pdbx_seq_one_letter_code
_entity_poly.pdbx_strand_id
1 'polypeptide(L)'
;MPLLNISTNRKIKNEKELLSKSSYFISSTLNKPENFVMIKLTDGLMMHFAGTNEHCCFIEIKSIGSINSENISKPICEFFSSELQIPPERIYIFFQEVDSNMWAWNNQTFG
;
A
#
# COMPACT_ATOMS: atom_id res chain seq x y z
N MET A 1 10.04 6.84 -5.13
CA MET A 1 8.70 7.41 -5.17
C MET A 1 7.68 6.33 -4.96
N PRO A 2 7.41 5.90 -3.74
CA PRO A 2 6.35 4.91 -3.54
C PRO A 2 4.99 5.57 -3.40
N LEU A 3 4.02 4.97 -4.08
CA LEU A 3 2.61 5.22 -3.86
C LEU A 3 1.99 3.93 -3.32
N LEU A 4 1.37 4.02 -2.16
CA LEU A 4 0.64 2.91 -1.58
C LEU A 4 -0.84 3.27 -1.56
N ASN A 5 -1.66 2.45 -2.23
CA ASN A 5 -3.10 2.65 -2.28
C ASN A 5 -3.78 1.49 -1.57
N ILE A 6 -4.46 1.79 -0.48
CA ILE A 6 -5.13 0.79 0.37
C ILE A 6 -6.62 0.89 0.14
N SER A 7 -7.25 -0.21 -0.31
CA SER A 7 -8.69 -0.29 -0.50
C SER A 7 -9.24 -1.41 0.36
N THR A 8 -10.26 -1.11 1.20
CA THR A 8 -10.84 -2.12 2.09
C THR A 8 -12.33 -1.87 2.28
N ASN A 9 -13.06 -2.94 2.55
CA ASN A 9 -14.47 -2.84 2.93
C ASN A 9 -14.65 -2.66 4.44
N ARG A 10 -13.55 -2.71 5.23
CA ARG A 10 -13.61 -2.46 6.65
C ARG A 10 -13.60 -0.95 6.92
N LYS A 11 -14.44 -0.48 7.83
CA LYS A 11 -14.38 0.91 8.31
C LYS A 11 -13.18 1.07 9.24
N ILE A 12 -12.35 2.08 8.99
CA ILE A 12 -11.15 2.34 9.80
C ILE A 12 -11.44 3.48 10.77
N LYS A 13 -11.16 3.27 12.05
CA LYS A 13 -11.44 4.25 13.09
C LYS A 13 -10.29 5.23 13.32
N ASN A 14 -9.05 4.75 13.20
CA ASN A 14 -7.85 5.54 13.47
C ASN A 14 -7.10 5.84 12.18
N GLU A 15 -7.78 6.47 11.25
CA GLU A 15 -7.29 6.69 9.88
C GLU A 15 -5.95 7.43 9.84
N LYS A 16 -5.83 8.53 10.59
CA LYS A 16 -4.60 9.34 10.58
C LYS A 16 -3.41 8.57 11.11
N GLU A 17 -3.61 7.77 12.17
CA GLU A 17 -2.56 6.95 12.73
C GLU A 17 -2.13 5.87 11.75
N LEU A 18 -3.09 5.21 11.09
CA LEU A 18 -2.79 4.20 10.08
C LEU A 18 -1.97 4.80 8.93
N LEU A 19 -2.35 5.97 8.44
CA LEU A 19 -1.62 6.64 7.36
C LEU A 19 -0.19 6.95 7.77
N SER A 20 0.00 7.47 8.97
CA SER A 20 1.33 7.82 9.49
C SER A 20 2.21 6.58 9.65
N LYS A 21 1.69 5.54 10.26
CA LYS A 21 2.42 4.27 10.44
C LYS A 21 2.77 3.63 9.10
N SER A 22 1.82 3.65 8.16
CA SER A 22 2.02 3.07 6.82
C SER A 22 3.11 3.81 6.06
N SER A 23 3.14 5.13 6.16
CA SER A 23 4.16 5.95 5.49
C SER A 23 5.56 5.60 5.99
N TYR A 24 5.74 5.54 7.30
CA TYR A 24 7.03 5.17 7.87
C TYR A 24 7.42 3.74 7.51
N PHE A 25 6.47 2.81 7.61
CA PHE A 25 6.71 1.40 7.32
C PHE A 25 7.15 1.19 5.86
N ILE A 26 6.45 1.81 4.91
CA ILE A 26 6.76 1.66 3.49
C ILE A 26 8.10 2.32 3.14
N SER A 27 8.38 3.48 3.73
CA SER A 27 9.67 4.15 3.56
C SER A 27 10.82 3.21 3.95
N SER A 28 10.71 2.56 5.11
CA SER A 28 11.72 1.63 5.60
C SER A 28 11.80 0.37 4.73
N THR A 29 10.65 -0.20 4.39
CA THR A 29 10.58 -1.48 3.67
C THR A 29 11.11 -1.35 2.26
N LEU A 30 10.80 -0.26 1.57
CA LEU A 30 11.26 -0.02 0.21
C LEU A 30 12.57 0.76 0.15
N ASN A 31 13.09 1.18 1.30
CA ASN A 31 14.31 1.98 1.39
C ASN A 31 14.23 3.25 0.54
N LYS A 32 13.14 3.98 0.70
CA LYS A 32 12.89 5.25 0.01
C LYS A 32 12.66 6.35 1.03
N PRO A 33 13.07 7.61 0.75
CA PRO A 33 12.83 8.72 1.68
C PRO A 33 11.35 8.92 1.93
N GLU A 34 10.97 9.10 3.19
CA GLU A 34 9.56 9.24 3.56
C GLU A 34 8.91 10.48 2.94
N ASN A 35 9.68 11.53 2.69
CA ASN A 35 9.14 12.75 2.07
C ASN A 35 8.65 12.54 0.63
N PHE A 36 8.91 11.37 0.04
CA PHE A 36 8.40 11.00 -1.29
C PHE A 36 7.33 9.92 -1.24
N VAL A 37 6.94 9.47 -0.05
CA VAL A 37 5.94 8.41 0.09
C VAL A 37 4.54 9.01 0.14
N MET A 38 3.66 8.52 -0.72
CA MET A 38 2.24 8.89 -0.69
C MET A 38 1.42 7.67 -0.29
N ILE A 39 0.55 7.83 0.72
CA ILE A 39 -0.36 6.78 1.16
C ILE A 39 -1.79 7.26 0.89
N LYS A 40 -2.58 6.42 0.23
CA LYS A 40 -4.01 6.66 0.03
C LYS A 40 -4.80 5.54 0.70
N LEU A 41 -5.86 5.91 1.38
CA LEU A 41 -6.74 4.95 2.05
C LEU A 41 -8.17 5.22 1.62
N THR A 42 -8.84 4.18 1.12
CA THR A 42 -10.28 4.21 0.86
C THR A 42 -10.90 3.06 1.64
N ASP A 43 -11.70 3.38 2.65
CA ASP A 43 -12.32 2.37 3.50
C ASP A 43 -13.83 2.31 3.30
N GLY A 44 -14.47 1.33 3.92
CA GLY A 44 -15.91 1.18 3.84
C GLY A 44 -16.44 0.89 2.43
N LEU A 45 -15.58 0.34 1.56
CA LEU A 45 -15.95 0.03 0.18
C LEU A 45 -16.83 -1.20 0.11
N MET A 46 -17.57 -1.32 -0.99
CA MET A 46 -18.30 -2.54 -1.31
C MET A 46 -17.34 -3.48 -2.06
N MET A 47 -16.98 -4.58 -1.40
CA MET A 47 -16.02 -5.54 -1.95
C MET A 47 -16.50 -6.97 -1.73
N HIS A 48 -16.21 -7.82 -2.69
CA HIS A 48 -16.52 -9.24 -2.64
C HIS A 48 -15.26 -9.99 -3.04
N PHE A 49 -14.82 -10.94 -2.20
CA PHE A 49 -13.57 -11.63 -2.42
C PHE A 49 -13.69 -13.07 -1.92
N ALA A 50 -13.19 -14.01 -2.72
CA ALA A 50 -13.23 -15.44 -2.40
C ALA A 50 -14.64 -15.93 -2.07
N GLY A 51 -15.64 -15.38 -2.77
CA GLY A 51 -17.03 -15.80 -2.63
C GLY A 51 -17.77 -15.19 -1.45
N THR A 52 -17.18 -14.26 -0.69
CA THR A 52 -17.83 -13.64 0.47
C THR A 52 -17.59 -12.13 0.49
N ASN A 53 -18.37 -11.45 1.34
CA ASN A 53 -18.17 -10.01 1.61
C ASN A 53 -17.55 -9.77 2.98
N GLU A 54 -16.90 -10.76 3.57
CA GLU A 54 -16.14 -10.57 4.80
C GLU A 54 -15.01 -9.58 4.55
N HIS A 55 -14.45 -9.00 5.62
CA HIS A 55 -13.41 -7.98 5.50
C HIS A 55 -12.25 -8.46 4.63
N CYS A 56 -11.86 -7.63 3.69
CA CYS A 56 -10.75 -7.88 2.79
C CYS A 56 -10.05 -6.58 2.43
N CYS A 57 -8.90 -6.69 1.79
CA CYS A 57 -8.09 -5.53 1.46
C CYS A 57 -7.34 -5.76 0.16
N PHE A 58 -7.26 -4.70 -0.65
CA PHE A 58 -6.42 -4.68 -1.85
C PHE A 58 -5.41 -3.55 -1.70
N ILE A 59 -4.13 -3.90 -1.79
CA ILE A 59 -3.04 -2.94 -1.63
C ILE A 59 -2.28 -2.86 -2.95
N GLU A 60 -2.17 -1.65 -3.50
CA GLU A 60 -1.38 -1.39 -4.69
C GLU A 60 -0.13 -0.63 -4.29
N ILE A 61 1.03 -1.12 -4.70
CA ILE A 61 2.31 -0.48 -4.44
C ILE A 61 2.96 -0.16 -5.77
N LYS A 62 3.16 1.12 -6.04
CA LYS A 62 3.83 1.59 -7.25
C LYS A 62 5.07 2.34 -6.81
N SER A 63 6.20 2.08 -7.47
CA SER A 63 7.45 2.74 -7.13
C SER A 63 8.35 2.82 -8.35
N ILE A 64 9.15 3.87 -8.40
CA ILE A 64 10.15 4.03 -9.45
C ILE A 64 11.31 3.08 -9.16
N GLY A 65 11.72 2.32 -10.19
CA GLY A 65 12.83 1.39 -10.09
C GLY A 65 12.41 -0.01 -9.72
N SER A 66 13.38 -0.81 -9.29
CA SER A 66 13.16 -2.22 -9.00
C SER A 66 12.48 -2.44 -7.66
N ILE A 67 11.53 -3.36 -7.63
CA ILE A 67 10.83 -3.76 -6.42
C ILE A 67 11.13 -5.25 -6.18
N ASN A 68 11.69 -5.57 -5.02
CA ASN A 68 11.95 -6.97 -4.64
C ASN A 68 10.69 -7.57 -4.02
N SER A 69 9.67 -7.79 -4.85
CA SER A 69 8.33 -8.18 -4.39
C SER A 69 8.32 -9.50 -3.61
N GLU A 70 9.14 -10.46 -4.02
CA GLU A 70 9.18 -11.77 -3.36
C GLU A 70 9.63 -11.66 -1.90
N ASN A 71 10.56 -10.74 -1.61
CA ASN A 71 11.11 -10.59 -0.27
C ASN A 71 10.27 -9.66 0.61
N ILE A 72 9.52 -8.73 0.03
CA ILE A 72 8.78 -7.75 0.82
C ILE A 72 7.29 -8.06 0.96
N SER A 73 6.74 -9.01 0.19
CA SER A 73 5.32 -9.33 0.27
C SER A 73 4.91 -9.83 1.66
N LYS A 74 5.72 -10.70 2.28
CA LYS A 74 5.40 -11.20 3.61
C LYS A 74 5.37 -10.10 4.68
N PRO A 75 6.42 -9.30 4.85
CA PRO A 75 6.38 -8.22 5.87
C PRO A 75 5.28 -7.20 5.60
N ILE A 76 4.98 -6.89 4.35
CA ILE A 76 3.89 -5.96 4.02
C ILE A 76 2.54 -6.57 4.39
N CYS A 77 2.31 -7.82 4.02
CA CYS A 77 1.07 -8.51 4.36
C CYS A 77 0.89 -8.61 5.87
N GLU A 78 1.93 -8.98 6.60
CA GLU A 78 1.87 -9.07 8.07
C GLU A 78 1.54 -7.73 8.71
N PHE A 79 2.17 -6.65 8.24
CA PHE A 79 1.92 -5.31 8.76
C PHE A 79 0.46 -4.93 8.60
N PHE A 80 -0.08 -5.04 7.39
CA PHE A 80 -1.47 -4.62 7.14
C PHE A 80 -2.49 -5.58 7.73
N SER A 81 -2.18 -6.87 7.78
CA SER A 81 -3.05 -7.84 8.47
C SER A 81 -3.21 -7.47 9.94
N SER A 82 -2.11 -7.09 10.60
CA SER A 82 -2.14 -6.67 11.99
C SER A 82 -2.85 -5.33 12.17
N GLU A 83 -2.50 -4.33 11.36
CA GLU A 83 -3.07 -2.98 11.51
C GLU A 83 -4.56 -2.93 11.17
N LEU A 84 -4.98 -3.68 10.16
CA LEU A 84 -6.38 -3.67 9.71
C LEU A 84 -7.24 -4.75 10.36
N GLN A 85 -6.62 -5.68 11.08
CA GLN A 85 -7.32 -6.84 11.65
C GLN A 85 -8.06 -7.63 10.57
N ILE A 86 -7.35 -7.91 9.47
CA ILE A 86 -7.84 -8.70 8.34
C ILE A 86 -6.89 -9.89 8.14
N PRO A 87 -7.42 -11.13 8.02
CA PRO A 87 -6.56 -12.29 7.83
C PRO A 87 -5.69 -12.16 6.56
N PRO A 88 -4.45 -12.66 6.58
CA PRO A 88 -3.56 -12.56 5.41
C PRO A 88 -4.16 -13.12 4.13
N GLU A 89 -4.93 -14.20 4.21
CA GLU A 89 -5.56 -14.81 3.03
C GLU A 89 -6.66 -13.95 2.42
N ARG A 90 -7.01 -12.84 3.05
CA ARG A 90 -7.99 -11.89 2.51
C ARG A 90 -7.36 -10.56 2.12
N ILE A 91 -6.04 -10.57 1.91
CA ILE A 91 -5.29 -9.38 1.48
C ILE A 91 -4.56 -9.69 0.17
N TYR A 92 -4.86 -8.93 -0.88
CA TYR A 92 -4.07 -8.92 -2.10
C TYR A 92 -3.10 -7.76 -2.09
N ILE A 93 -1.89 -7.99 -2.57
CA ILE A 93 -0.88 -6.94 -2.75
C ILE A 93 -0.45 -6.98 -4.21
N PHE A 94 -0.52 -5.84 -4.87
CA PHE A 94 -0.12 -5.68 -6.26
C PHE A 94 1.08 -4.75 -6.32
N PHE A 95 2.13 -5.17 -7.01
CA PHE A 95 3.35 -4.37 -7.16
C PHE A 95 3.49 -3.93 -8.62
N GLN A 96 3.87 -2.67 -8.81
CA GLN A 96 4.14 -2.14 -10.15
C GLN A 96 5.39 -1.28 -10.11
N GLU A 97 6.38 -1.67 -10.91
CA GLU A 97 7.58 -0.87 -11.14
C GLU A 97 7.25 0.18 -12.19
N VAL A 98 7.72 1.41 -11.99
CA VAL A 98 7.43 2.54 -12.85
C VAL A 98 8.74 3.16 -13.32
N ASP A 99 8.80 3.50 -14.61
CA ASP A 99 9.96 4.23 -15.15
C ASP A 99 9.95 5.67 -14.66
N SER A 100 11.12 6.20 -14.36
CA SER A 100 11.26 7.55 -13.81
C SER A 100 10.67 8.64 -14.70
N ASN A 101 10.71 8.44 -16.02
CA ASN A 101 10.14 9.40 -16.97
C ASN A 101 8.60 9.34 -17.06
N MET A 102 7.99 8.41 -16.36
CA MET A 102 6.53 8.26 -16.30
C MET A 102 5.91 8.72 -15.00
N TRP A 103 6.70 9.41 -14.17
CA TRP A 103 6.24 9.94 -12.88
C TRP A 103 6.73 11.38 -12.74
N ALA A 104 5.82 12.28 -12.46
CA ALA A 104 6.13 13.70 -12.35
C ALA A 104 5.84 14.23 -10.94
N TRP A 105 6.69 15.13 -10.50
CA TRP A 105 6.58 15.82 -9.23
C TRP A 105 7.22 17.20 -9.40
N ASN A 106 6.62 18.19 -8.79
CA ASN A 106 7.16 19.57 -8.80
C ASN A 106 7.46 20.07 -10.22
N ASN A 107 6.48 19.90 -11.11
CA ASN A 107 6.46 20.37 -12.49
C ASN A 107 7.40 19.66 -13.47
N GLN A 108 7.99 18.54 -13.08
CA GLN A 108 8.88 17.79 -14.00
C GLN A 108 8.88 16.31 -13.67
N THR A 109 9.31 15.51 -14.62
CA THR A 109 9.46 14.07 -14.40
C THR A 109 10.73 13.80 -13.59
N PHE A 110 10.79 12.61 -13.00
CA PHE A 110 11.97 12.18 -12.23
C PHE A 110 13.14 11.73 -13.11
N GLY A 111 12.90 11.53 -14.39
CA GLY A 111 13.97 11.06 -15.29
C GLY A 111 14.00 11.69 -16.64
#